data_76d176a9944b24f47800b47734b06728
#
_entry.id   76d176a9944b24f47800b47734b06728
#
_cell.length_a   1.000
_cell.length_b   1.000
_cell.length_c   1.000
_cell.angle_alpha   90.00
_cell.angle_beta   90.00
_cell.angle_gamma   90.00
#
_symmetry.space_group_name_H-M   'P 1'
#
loop_
_entity.id
_entity.type
_entity.pdbx_description
1 polymer ?
#
loop_
_entity_poly.entity_id
_entity_poly.type
_entity_poly.pdbx_seq_one_letter_code
_entity_poly.pdbx_strand_id
1 'polypeptide(L)'
;ALPELVKAVVSEQNGLAAPNINLKKDCVILFQGDSITDGGRNKESNDCNTLPQLGNGYALFTATQLLKTHADKQLKIYNRGISGHKVFQLRDRWETDALTFVPDVLSILIGVNDYWHTLSSGYKGTVGIYENDLRDLLKYTKEKLPNVQLVLCEPFAVKGGSAIDEPRWFPMFDAYRIALKKLAGEFNAVFVPFQSAFDAASKLAPARYWAADGVHPDLPGRQLMADVWLEATGLK
;
A
#
# COMPACT_ATOMS: atom_id res chain seq x y z
N ALA A 1 -22.79 -6.79 -3.26
CA ALA A 1 -22.26 -7.20 -1.96
C ALA A 1 -20.85 -6.67 -1.71
N LEU A 2 -19.91 -6.85 -2.65
CA LEU A 2 -18.52 -6.42 -2.44
C LEU A 2 -18.35 -4.90 -2.41
N PRO A 3 -19.00 -4.09 -3.28
CA PRO A 3 -18.90 -2.63 -3.19
C PRO A 3 -19.38 -2.05 -1.86
N GLU A 4 -20.45 -2.59 -1.31
CA GLU A 4 -20.98 -2.20 0.00
C GLU A 4 -20.04 -2.60 1.13
N LEU A 5 -19.40 -3.78 1.02
CA LEU A 5 -18.40 -4.26 1.97
C LEU A 5 -17.19 -3.31 2.00
N VAL A 6 -16.67 -2.94 0.84
CA VAL A 6 -15.53 -2.01 0.73
C VAL A 6 -15.87 -0.66 1.36
N LYS A 7 -17.03 -0.10 1.03
CA LYS A 7 -17.51 1.16 1.59
C LYS A 7 -17.64 1.08 3.12
N ALA A 8 -18.22 0.01 3.63
CA ALA A 8 -18.40 -0.20 5.06
C ALA A 8 -17.06 -0.31 5.81
N VAL A 9 -16.11 -1.09 5.27
CA VAL A 9 -14.77 -1.25 5.86
C VAL A 9 -14.05 0.09 5.94
N VAL A 10 -14.02 0.85 4.86
CA VAL A 10 -13.35 2.16 4.82
C VAL A 10 -14.01 3.13 5.79
N SER A 11 -15.33 3.20 5.80
CA SER A 11 -16.09 4.07 6.69
C SER A 11 -15.84 3.74 8.16
N GLU A 12 -15.83 2.45 8.51
CA GLU A 12 -15.59 2.00 9.88
C GLU A 12 -14.18 2.35 10.36
N GLN A 13 -13.17 2.16 9.51
CA GLN A 13 -11.77 2.39 9.87
C GLN A 13 -11.36 3.86 9.85
N ASN A 14 -11.90 4.65 8.93
CA ASN A 14 -11.43 6.02 8.69
C ASN A 14 -12.37 7.09 9.26
N GLY A 15 -13.63 6.77 9.48
CA GLY A 15 -14.64 7.76 9.87
C GLY A 15 -14.90 8.80 8.77
N LEU A 16 -15.61 9.87 9.16
CA LEU A 16 -16.00 10.94 8.22
C LEU A 16 -14.94 12.04 8.06
N ALA A 17 -13.95 12.08 8.95
CA ALA A 17 -12.93 13.13 8.99
C ALA A 17 -11.65 12.77 8.25
N ALA A 18 -11.61 11.65 7.52
CA ALA A 18 -10.44 11.24 6.76
C ALA A 18 -10.12 12.25 5.66
N PRO A 19 -8.83 12.57 5.42
CA PRO A 19 -8.47 13.47 4.33
C PRO A 19 -8.78 12.85 2.99
N ASN A 20 -9.25 13.67 2.04
CA ASN A 20 -9.44 13.27 0.65
C ASN A 20 -8.24 13.70 -0.18
N ILE A 21 -7.91 12.89 -1.17
CA ILE A 21 -6.86 13.23 -2.14
C ILE A 21 -7.42 14.19 -3.18
N ASN A 22 -6.67 15.25 -3.45
CA ASN A 22 -6.99 16.23 -4.49
C ASN A 22 -6.08 16.02 -5.70
N LEU A 23 -6.68 15.88 -6.87
CA LEU A 23 -5.96 15.73 -8.13
C LEU A 23 -5.97 17.04 -8.91
N LYS A 24 -4.80 17.49 -9.32
CA LYS A 24 -4.64 18.57 -10.30
C LYS A 24 -4.26 17.98 -11.66
N LYS A 25 -4.29 18.80 -12.70
CA LYS A 25 -3.81 18.39 -14.01
C LYS A 25 -2.31 18.03 -13.95
N ASP A 26 -1.94 16.99 -14.68
CA ASP A 26 -0.58 16.43 -14.73
C ASP A 26 -0.07 15.93 -13.36
N CYS A 27 -1.00 15.60 -12.44
CA CYS A 27 -0.67 15.10 -11.11
C CYS A 27 0.18 13.82 -11.19
N VAL A 28 1.28 13.80 -10.45
CA VAL A 28 2.16 12.62 -10.34
C VAL A 28 1.74 11.80 -9.14
N ILE A 29 1.38 10.55 -9.40
CA ILE A 29 1.04 9.57 -8.37
C ILE A 29 2.10 8.47 -8.38
N LEU A 30 2.73 8.25 -7.23
CA LEU A 30 3.78 7.26 -7.08
C LEU A 30 3.34 6.18 -6.10
N PHE A 31 3.38 4.91 -6.55
CA PHE A 31 3.19 3.74 -5.70
C PHE A 31 4.55 3.20 -5.27
N GLN A 32 4.72 3.05 -3.96
CA GLN A 32 5.96 2.61 -3.36
C GLN A 32 5.69 1.45 -2.41
N GLY A 33 6.61 0.49 -2.33
CA GLY A 33 6.46 -0.66 -1.47
C GLY A 33 7.37 -1.82 -1.83
N ASP A 34 6.90 -3.02 -1.51
CA ASP A 34 7.57 -4.30 -1.70
C ASP A 34 7.01 -5.09 -2.90
N SER A 35 7.06 -6.44 -2.84
CA SER A 35 6.58 -7.32 -3.92
C SER A 35 5.10 -7.16 -4.24
N ILE A 36 4.29 -6.81 -3.26
CA ILE A 36 2.84 -6.63 -3.45
C ILE A 36 2.59 -5.43 -4.38
N THR A 37 3.38 -4.38 -4.22
CA THR A 37 3.34 -3.19 -5.08
C THR A 37 4.08 -3.43 -6.39
N ASP A 38 5.28 -4.01 -6.33
CA ASP A 38 6.11 -4.34 -7.50
C ASP A 38 5.30 -5.09 -8.57
N GLY A 39 4.65 -6.18 -8.17
CA GLY A 39 3.81 -6.96 -9.08
C GLY A 39 4.55 -7.43 -10.33
N GLY A 40 5.85 -7.69 -10.23
CA GLY A 40 6.64 -8.14 -11.37
C GLY A 40 6.87 -7.07 -12.44
N ARG A 41 6.86 -5.80 -12.07
CA ARG A 41 7.08 -4.70 -13.03
C ARG A 41 8.42 -4.80 -13.73
N ASN A 42 8.51 -4.25 -14.94
CA ASN A 42 9.77 -4.08 -15.64
C ASN A 42 10.53 -2.90 -15.01
N LYS A 43 11.78 -3.13 -14.62
CA LYS A 43 12.64 -2.14 -13.95
C LYS A 43 13.63 -1.45 -14.88
N GLU A 44 13.56 -1.74 -16.18
CA GLU A 44 14.50 -1.17 -17.17
C GLU A 44 14.18 0.26 -17.56
N SER A 45 12.96 0.74 -17.31
CA SER A 45 12.59 2.12 -17.58
C SER A 45 11.78 2.71 -16.43
N ASN A 46 11.69 4.05 -16.44
CA ASN A 46 10.93 4.84 -15.46
C ASN A 46 9.65 5.42 -16.07
N ASP A 47 9.12 4.81 -17.15
CA ASP A 47 7.95 5.34 -17.82
C ASP A 47 6.70 5.23 -16.92
N CYS A 48 5.84 6.24 -17.03
CA CYS A 48 4.53 6.21 -16.37
C CYS A 48 3.48 5.59 -17.30
N ASN A 49 2.38 5.13 -16.71
CA ASN A 49 1.15 4.74 -17.43
C ASN A 49 1.33 3.60 -18.43
N THR A 50 2.31 2.74 -18.26
CA THR A 50 2.57 1.60 -19.16
C THR A 50 2.50 0.28 -18.41
N LEU A 51 2.02 -0.76 -19.10
CA LEU A 51 1.84 -2.07 -18.48
C LEU A 51 3.12 -2.65 -17.89
N PRO A 52 4.26 -2.70 -18.64
CA PRO A 52 5.46 -3.32 -18.10
C PRO A 52 5.97 -2.62 -16.83
N GLN A 53 5.86 -1.31 -16.74
CA GLN A 53 6.36 -0.53 -15.63
C GLN A 53 5.38 -0.47 -14.46
N LEU A 54 4.08 -0.67 -14.67
CA LEU A 54 3.08 -0.70 -13.60
C LEU A 54 2.96 -2.07 -12.92
N GLY A 55 3.54 -3.11 -13.50
CA GLY A 55 3.42 -4.46 -12.98
C GLY A 55 2.04 -5.06 -13.20
N ASN A 56 1.70 -6.10 -12.45
CA ASN A 56 0.42 -6.81 -12.58
C ASN A 56 -0.35 -6.90 -11.25
N GLY A 57 0.04 -6.14 -10.25
CA GLY A 57 -0.58 -6.11 -8.93
C GLY A 57 -1.66 -5.04 -8.78
N TYR A 58 -2.03 -4.75 -7.53
CA TYR A 58 -3.07 -3.76 -7.23
C TYR A 58 -2.75 -2.36 -7.80
N ALA A 59 -1.47 -2.00 -7.91
CA ALA A 59 -1.06 -0.70 -8.45
C ALA A 59 -1.52 -0.53 -9.90
N LEU A 60 -1.40 -1.57 -10.72
CA LEU A 60 -1.92 -1.54 -12.09
C LEU A 60 -3.44 -1.36 -12.11
N PHE A 61 -4.17 -2.15 -11.32
CA PHE A 61 -5.64 -2.11 -11.28
C PHE A 61 -6.14 -0.75 -10.81
N THR A 62 -5.47 -0.16 -9.81
CA THR A 62 -5.76 1.19 -9.33
C THR A 62 -5.46 2.23 -10.40
N ALA A 63 -4.29 2.13 -11.05
CA ALA A 63 -3.86 3.06 -12.09
C ALA A 63 -4.82 3.08 -13.28
N THR A 64 -5.24 1.90 -13.76
CA THR A 64 -6.17 1.84 -14.91
C THR A 64 -7.50 2.52 -14.61
N GLN A 65 -8.02 2.35 -13.40
CA GLN A 65 -9.25 3.00 -12.99
C GLN A 65 -9.08 4.52 -12.87
N LEU A 66 -8.00 4.98 -12.24
CA LEU A 66 -7.68 6.40 -12.10
C LEU A 66 -7.53 7.07 -13.47
N LEU A 67 -6.77 6.46 -14.37
CA LEU A 67 -6.52 7.02 -15.70
C LEU A 67 -7.81 7.14 -16.52
N LYS A 68 -8.71 6.18 -16.38
CA LYS A 68 -10.01 6.20 -17.05
C LYS A 68 -10.94 7.25 -16.43
N THR A 69 -11.10 7.22 -15.11
CA THR A 69 -12.07 8.06 -14.39
C THR A 69 -11.66 9.54 -14.39
N HIS A 70 -10.36 9.81 -14.32
CA HIS A 70 -9.81 11.15 -14.24
C HIS A 70 -9.01 11.52 -15.50
N ALA A 71 -9.49 11.12 -16.66
CA ALA A 71 -8.81 11.35 -17.94
C ALA A 71 -8.54 12.84 -18.20
N ASP A 72 -9.42 13.72 -17.74
CA ASP A 72 -9.26 15.17 -17.83
C ASP A 72 -8.04 15.70 -17.09
N LYS A 73 -7.53 14.96 -16.10
CA LYS A 73 -6.37 15.34 -15.29
C LYS A 73 -5.04 14.91 -15.93
N GLN A 74 -5.06 13.99 -16.89
CA GLN A 74 -3.85 13.48 -17.54
C GLN A 74 -2.79 13.04 -16.53
N LEU A 75 -3.18 12.17 -15.60
CA LEU A 75 -2.33 11.71 -14.50
C LEU A 75 -1.09 10.99 -15.00
N LYS A 76 0.00 11.10 -14.24
CA LYS A 76 1.26 10.37 -14.46
C LYS A 76 1.47 9.42 -13.31
N ILE A 77 1.25 8.14 -13.53
CA ILE A 77 1.28 7.12 -12.48
C ILE A 77 2.50 6.23 -12.63
N TYR A 78 3.28 6.12 -11.54
CA TYR A 78 4.52 5.35 -11.48
C TYR A 78 4.41 4.27 -10.42
N ASN A 79 5.04 3.14 -10.67
CA ASN A 79 5.22 2.06 -9.70
C ASN A 79 6.71 1.88 -9.44
N ARG A 80 7.13 2.07 -8.19
CA ARG A 80 8.53 1.91 -7.77
C ARG A 80 8.69 0.86 -6.67
N GLY A 81 7.75 -0.07 -6.54
CA GLY A 81 7.86 -1.20 -5.63
C GLY A 81 9.05 -2.11 -5.98
N ILE A 82 9.68 -2.71 -4.98
CA ILE A 82 10.76 -3.69 -5.15
C ILE A 82 10.53 -4.87 -4.20
N SER A 83 10.48 -6.07 -4.75
CA SER A 83 10.24 -7.30 -4.00
C SER A 83 11.20 -7.47 -2.83
N GLY A 84 10.68 -7.91 -1.69
CA GLY A 84 11.45 -8.23 -0.49
C GLY A 84 11.80 -7.03 0.39
N HIS A 85 11.53 -5.81 -0.04
CA HIS A 85 11.98 -4.62 0.67
C HIS A 85 11.23 -4.37 1.97
N LYS A 86 11.95 -3.75 2.91
CA LYS A 86 11.52 -3.28 4.22
C LYS A 86 11.70 -1.75 4.30
N VAL A 87 11.31 -1.13 5.39
CA VAL A 87 11.41 0.32 5.55
C VAL A 87 12.84 0.83 5.34
N PHE A 88 13.86 0.17 5.94
CA PHE A 88 15.24 0.64 5.78
C PHE A 88 15.72 0.59 4.32
N GLN A 89 15.22 -0.38 3.54
CA GLN A 89 15.53 -0.50 2.12
C GLN A 89 14.82 0.56 1.28
N LEU A 90 13.61 0.98 1.66
CA LEU A 90 12.99 2.16 1.08
C LEU A 90 13.88 3.40 1.31
N ARG A 91 14.38 3.57 2.54
CA ARG A 91 15.25 4.70 2.87
C ARG A 91 16.50 4.74 2.00
N ASP A 92 17.12 3.58 1.78
CA ASP A 92 18.36 3.47 0.99
C ASP A 92 18.21 3.96 -0.45
N ARG A 93 17.00 3.87 -1.03
CA ARG A 93 16.70 4.25 -2.42
C ARG A 93 15.75 5.45 -2.57
N TRP A 94 15.47 6.15 -1.48
CA TRP A 94 14.40 7.14 -1.45
C TRP A 94 14.63 8.34 -2.39
N GLU A 95 15.89 8.82 -2.46
CA GLU A 95 16.25 9.95 -3.33
C GLU A 95 15.92 9.62 -4.80
N THR A 96 16.37 8.48 -5.29
CA THR A 96 16.24 8.09 -6.70
C THR A 96 14.88 7.50 -7.03
N ASP A 97 14.24 6.81 -6.08
CA ASP A 97 13.02 6.04 -6.31
C ASP A 97 11.74 6.68 -5.78
N ALA A 98 11.84 7.81 -5.13
CA ALA A 98 10.69 8.58 -4.67
C ALA A 98 10.84 10.07 -4.94
N LEU A 99 11.83 10.71 -4.35
CA LEU A 99 11.92 12.17 -4.37
C LEU A 99 12.18 12.76 -5.76
N THR A 100 12.97 12.09 -6.60
CA THR A 100 13.25 12.58 -7.97
C THR A 100 12.00 12.63 -8.86
N PHE A 101 10.97 11.86 -8.54
CA PHE A 101 9.69 11.91 -9.27
C PHE A 101 8.83 13.10 -8.88
N VAL A 102 9.17 13.77 -7.79
CA VAL A 102 8.41 14.92 -7.24
C VAL A 102 6.91 14.59 -7.18
N PRO A 103 6.50 13.50 -6.48
CA PRO A 103 5.11 13.10 -6.47
C PRO A 103 4.20 14.11 -5.78
N ASP A 104 3.02 14.31 -6.35
CA ASP A 104 1.93 15.05 -5.71
C ASP A 104 1.17 14.14 -4.74
N VAL A 105 1.06 12.85 -5.09
CA VAL A 105 0.46 11.81 -4.25
C VAL A 105 1.45 10.66 -4.13
N LEU A 106 1.77 10.29 -2.91
CA LEU A 106 2.70 9.20 -2.62
C LEU A 106 1.98 8.14 -1.78
N SER A 107 1.78 6.98 -2.40
CA SER A 107 1.17 5.81 -1.76
C SER A 107 2.26 4.83 -1.33
N ILE A 108 2.25 4.45 -0.06
CA ILE A 108 3.25 3.55 0.52
C ILE A 108 2.56 2.35 1.15
N LEU A 109 2.92 1.15 0.70
CA LEU A 109 2.55 -0.12 1.33
C LEU A 109 3.82 -0.87 1.70
N ILE A 110 4.16 -0.88 2.98
CA ILE A 110 5.36 -1.51 3.50
C ILE A 110 5.10 -2.05 4.91
N GLY A 111 5.72 -3.17 5.27
CA GLY A 111 5.66 -3.70 6.63
C GLY A 111 5.54 -5.21 6.72
N VAL A 112 4.98 -5.89 5.73
CA VAL A 112 4.86 -7.35 5.80
C VAL A 112 6.23 -8.02 5.90
N ASN A 113 7.22 -7.58 5.14
CA ASN A 113 8.57 -8.15 5.19
C ASN A 113 9.33 -7.73 6.45
N ASP A 114 9.05 -6.57 7.01
CA ASP A 114 9.59 -6.13 8.30
C ASP A 114 9.25 -7.14 9.40
N TYR A 115 8.10 -7.78 9.31
CA TYR A 115 7.72 -8.84 10.23
C TYR A 115 8.09 -10.24 9.71
N TRP A 116 7.69 -10.58 8.49
CA TRP A 116 7.86 -11.93 7.92
C TRP A 116 9.31 -12.38 7.95
N HIS A 117 10.23 -11.51 7.59
CA HIS A 117 11.65 -11.85 7.58
C HIS A 117 12.25 -12.06 8.97
N THR A 118 11.59 -11.62 10.04
CA THR A 118 11.99 -12.02 11.39
C THR A 118 11.70 -13.49 11.67
N LEU A 119 10.69 -14.06 10.99
CA LEU A 119 10.33 -15.47 11.12
C LEU A 119 11.11 -16.37 10.17
N SER A 120 11.42 -15.89 8.97
CA SER A 120 11.93 -16.73 7.87
C SER A 120 13.39 -16.52 7.52
N SER A 121 13.96 -15.35 7.82
CA SER A 121 15.26 -14.95 7.27
C SER A 121 16.24 -14.40 8.29
N GLY A 122 15.93 -14.50 9.57
CA GLY A 122 16.81 -14.03 10.66
C GLY A 122 16.94 -12.52 10.77
N TYR A 123 16.06 -11.74 10.15
CA TYR A 123 16.05 -10.29 10.33
C TYR A 123 15.74 -9.94 11.78
N LYS A 124 16.47 -9.00 12.36
CA LYS A 124 16.37 -8.63 13.78
C LYS A 124 15.50 -7.40 14.03
N GLY A 125 14.62 -7.05 13.12
CA GLY A 125 13.72 -5.92 13.28
C GLY A 125 12.66 -6.12 14.36
N THR A 126 12.15 -5.01 14.85
CA THR A 126 11.05 -4.96 15.82
C THR A 126 9.98 -3.98 15.32
N VAL A 127 8.80 -3.99 15.95
CA VAL A 127 7.77 -2.99 15.63
C VAL A 127 8.24 -1.56 15.94
N GLY A 128 9.05 -1.39 16.99
CA GLY A 128 9.64 -0.09 17.33
C GLY A 128 10.56 0.43 16.24
N ILE A 129 11.40 -0.44 15.68
CA ILE A 129 12.27 -0.11 14.55
C ILE A 129 11.40 0.27 13.32
N TYR A 130 10.42 -0.55 12.99
CA TYR A 130 9.47 -0.28 11.90
C TYR A 130 8.82 1.09 12.03
N GLU A 131 8.21 1.36 13.18
CA GLU A 131 7.51 2.62 13.42
C GLU A 131 8.45 3.82 13.37
N ASN A 132 9.60 3.75 14.06
CA ASN A 132 10.53 4.88 14.12
C ASN A 132 11.19 5.16 12.77
N ASP A 133 11.60 4.14 12.06
CA ASP A 133 12.23 4.30 10.74
C ASP A 133 11.23 4.85 9.72
N LEU A 134 9.99 4.38 9.75
CA LEU A 134 8.96 4.89 8.85
C LEU A 134 8.58 6.34 9.21
N ARG A 135 8.49 6.67 10.49
CA ARG A 135 8.27 8.06 10.93
C ARG A 135 9.36 8.99 10.42
N ASP A 136 10.62 8.58 10.54
CA ASP A 136 11.75 9.38 10.07
C ASP A 136 11.70 9.55 8.55
N LEU A 137 11.35 8.50 7.82
CA LEU A 137 11.20 8.56 6.37
C LEU A 137 10.08 9.53 5.96
N LEU A 138 8.96 9.50 6.65
CA LEU A 138 7.83 10.40 6.39
C LEU A 138 8.15 11.85 6.72
N LYS A 139 8.85 12.09 7.83
CA LYS A 139 9.34 13.43 8.17
C LYS A 139 10.25 13.97 7.08
N TYR A 140 11.23 13.19 6.67
CA TYR A 140 12.15 13.56 5.59
C TYR A 140 11.42 13.85 4.29
N THR A 141 10.44 13.01 3.96
CA THR A 141 9.61 13.20 2.77
C THR A 141 8.87 14.54 2.81
N LYS A 142 8.26 14.87 3.94
CA LYS A 142 7.52 16.14 4.10
C LYS A 142 8.44 17.36 4.10
N GLU A 143 9.69 17.21 4.56
CA GLU A 143 10.68 18.29 4.44
C GLU A 143 11.03 18.57 2.99
N LYS A 144 11.22 17.53 2.19
CA LYS A 144 11.59 17.65 0.77
C LYS A 144 10.41 17.98 -0.14
N LEU A 145 9.23 17.48 0.21
CA LEU A 145 7.99 17.62 -0.56
C LEU A 145 6.87 18.10 0.38
N PRO A 146 6.87 19.39 0.78
CA PRO A 146 5.94 19.89 1.81
C PRO A 146 4.47 19.72 1.45
N ASN A 147 4.13 19.70 0.15
CA ASN A 147 2.76 19.63 -0.33
C ASN A 147 2.34 18.21 -0.75
N VAL A 148 3.20 17.20 -0.58
CA VAL A 148 2.85 15.84 -0.96
C VAL A 148 1.66 15.34 -0.14
N GLN A 149 0.71 14.70 -0.84
CA GLN A 149 -0.42 14.03 -0.21
C GLN A 149 -0.04 12.58 0.01
N LEU A 150 -0.04 12.14 1.27
CA LEU A 150 0.37 10.80 1.64
C LEU A 150 -0.83 9.86 1.72
N VAL A 151 -0.67 8.67 1.14
CA VAL A 151 -1.59 7.54 1.26
C VAL A 151 -0.81 6.40 1.91
N LEU A 152 -1.13 6.09 3.16
CA LEU A 152 -0.46 5.03 3.91
C LEU A 152 -1.34 3.80 3.96
N CYS A 153 -0.84 2.71 3.37
CA CYS A 153 -1.59 1.48 3.24
C CYS A 153 -1.22 0.52 4.37
N GLU A 154 -2.22 -0.08 4.96
CA GLU A 154 -2.06 -1.04 6.05
C GLU A 154 -1.35 -2.30 5.55
N PRO A 155 -0.21 -2.70 6.16
CA PRO A 155 0.37 -4.01 5.88
C PRO A 155 -0.60 -5.09 6.35
N PHE A 156 -0.65 -6.22 5.65
CA PHE A 156 -1.64 -7.26 5.90
C PHE A 156 -1.07 -8.65 5.72
N ALA A 157 -1.74 -9.62 6.33
CA ALA A 157 -1.55 -11.04 6.09
C ALA A 157 -2.93 -11.71 6.12
N VAL A 158 -3.23 -12.51 5.10
CA VAL A 158 -4.55 -13.15 4.98
C VAL A 158 -4.50 -14.50 5.71
N LYS A 159 -5.24 -14.58 6.81
CA LYS A 159 -5.34 -15.80 7.63
C LYS A 159 -5.88 -16.95 6.78
N GLY A 160 -5.22 -18.10 6.87
CA GLY A 160 -5.55 -19.27 6.07
C GLY A 160 -4.70 -19.40 4.80
N GLY A 161 -3.89 -18.39 4.45
CA GLY A 161 -2.90 -18.52 3.37
C GLY A 161 -1.78 -19.48 3.76
N SER A 162 -1.17 -20.14 2.76
CA SER A 162 -0.22 -21.23 3.00
C SER A 162 1.09 -20.79 3.67
N ALA A 163 1.47 -19.51 3.56
CA ALA A 163 2.65 -18.97 4.22
C ALA A 163 2.37 -18.40 5.62
N ILE A 164 1.10 -18.38 6.06
CA ILE A 164 0.70 -17.78 7.31
C ILE A 164 0.45 -18.86 8.37
N ASP A 165 1.46 -19.08 9.19
CA ASP A 165 1.33 -19.86 10.42
C ASP A 165 0.72 -18.94 11.49
N GLU A 166 -0.60 -19.00 11.66
CA GLU A 166 -1.36 -18.04 12.44
C GLU A 166 -0.80 -17.80 13.85
N PRO A 167 -0.43 -18.83 14.65
CA PRO A 167 0.11 -18.60 15.98
C PRO A 167 1.44 -17.82 16.00
N ARG A 168 2.21 -17.85 14.91
CA ARG A 168 3.46 -17.11 14.78
C ARG A 168 3.24 -15.69 14.22
N TRP A 169 2.11 -15.46 13.58
CA TRP A 169 1.78 -14.16 12.98
C TRP A 169 0.92 -13.29 13.88
N PHE A 170 -0.08 -13.87 14.51
CA PHE A 170 -1.08 -13.11 15.26
C PHE A 170 -1.08 -13.50 16.75
N PRO A 171 -1.19 -12.51 17.65
CA PRO A 171 -1.46 -11.08 17.39
C PRO A 171 -0.21 -10.22 17.11
N MET A 172 0.99 -10.75 17.06
CA MET A 172 2.23 -9.97 16.97
C MET A 172 2.27 -9.02 15.76
N PHE A 173 1.83 -9.51 14.60
CA PHE A 173 1.81 -8.68 13.39
C PHE A 173 0.84 -7.49 13.49
N ASP A 174 -0.19 -7.60 14.31
CA ASP A 174 -1.14 -6.50 14.52
C ASP A 174 -0.49 -5.23 15.04
N ALA A 175 0.63 -5.35 15.78
CA ALA A 175 1.37 -4.19 16.25
C ALA A 175 1.91 -3.33 15.09
N TYR A 176 2.30 -3.95 13.98
CA TYR A 176 2.75 -3.23 12.77
C TYR A 176 1.59 -2.48 12.11
N ARG A 177 0.42 -3.07 12.06
CA ARG A 177 -0.80 -2.45 11.54
C ARG A 177 -1.20 -1.24 12.37
N ILE A 178 -1.17 -1.38 13.69
CA ILE A 178 -1.47 -0.30 14.65
C ILE A 178 -0.48 0.84 14.48
N ALA A 179 0.81 0.53 14.39
CA ALA A 179 1.86 1.53 14.17
C ALA A 179 1.63 2.31 12.88
N LEU A 180 1.30 1.63 11.78
CA LEU A 180 1.04 2.28 10.50
C LEU A 180 -0.17 3.23 10.58
N LYS A 181 -1.26 2.78 11.19
CA LYS A 181 -2.46 3.61 11.34
C LYS A 181 -2.18 4.85 12.19
N LYS A 182 -1.40 4.71 13.26
CA LYS A 182 -0.96 5.82 14.10
C LYS A 182 -0.16 6.85 13.29
N LEU A 183 0.77 6.39 12.45
CA LEU A 183 1.54 7.27 11.57
C LEU A 183 0.66 8.00 10.56
N ALA A 184 -0.36 7.33 10.01
CA ALA A 184 -1.33 7.96 9.13
C ALA A 184 -2.01 9.16 9.82
N GLY A 185 -2.39 9.01 11.08
CA GLY A 185 -2.95 10.09 11.89
C GLY A 185 -1.95 11.22 12.12
N GLU A 186 -0.72 10.89 12.50
CA GLU A 186 0.34 11.88 12.77
C GLU A 186 0.66 12.75 11.55
N PHE A 187 0.64 12.17 10.35
CA PHE A 187 1.01 12.86 9.12
C PHE A 187 -0.18 13.34 8.30
N ASN A 188 -1.38 13.27 8.86
CA ASN A 188 -2.62 13.62 8.16
C ASN A 188 -2.72 12.92 6.79
N ALA A 189 -2.32 11.65 6.75
CA ALA A 189 -2.35 10.82 5.55
C ALA A 189 -3.68 10.09 5.44
N VAL A 190 -4.05 9.74 4.20
CA VAL A 190 -5.13 8.78 3.98
C VAL A 190 -4.66 7.41 4.48
N PHE A 191 -5.49 6.74 5.27
CA PHE A 191 -5.25 5.36 5.70
C PHE A 191 -6.04 4.40 4.82
N VAL A 192 -5.36 3.38 4.27
CA VAL A 192 -6.01 2.36 3.43
C VAL A 192 -6.09 1.05 4.21
N PRO A 193 -7.29 0.62 4.66
CA PRO A 193 -7.46 -0.50 5.61
C PRO A 193 -7.48 -1.88 4.92
N PHE A 194 -6.36 -2.29 4.34
CA PHE A 194 -6.28 -3.56 3.60
C PHE A 194 -6.56 -4.79 4.46
N GLN A 195 -6.06 -4.84 5.70
CA GLN A 195 -6.29 -6.03 6.54
C GLN A 195 -7.78 -6.23 6.83
N SER A 196 -8.46 -5.16 7.20
CA SER A 196 -9.90 -5.22 7.48
C SER A 196 -10.69 -5.64 6.25
N ALA A 197 -10.26 -5.20 5.07
CA ALA A 197 -10.90 -5.58 3.81
C ALA A 197 -10.73 -7.08 3.52
N PHE A 198 -9.52 -7.62 3.69
CA PHE A 198 -9.28 -9.04 3.51
C PHE A 198 -10.01 -9.90 4.57
N ASP A 199 -10.04 -9.44 5.82
CA ASP A 199 -10.78 -10.13 6.87
C ASP A 199 -12.28 -10.22 6.55
N ALA A 200 -12.86 -9.14 6.05
CA ALA A 200 -14.26 -9.12 5.64
C ALA A 200 -14.50 -9.97 4.38
N ALA A 201 -13.63 -9.86 3.38
CA ALA A 201 -13.74 -10.63 2.14
C ALA A 201 -13.58 -12.14 2.38
N SER A 202 -12.78 -12.53 3.36
CA SER A 202 -12.58 -13.94 3.72
C SER A 202 -13.84 -14.63 4.24
N LYS A 203 -14.85 -13.87 4.61
CA LYS A 203 -16.19 -14.39 4.94
C LYS A 203 -17.01 -14.75 3.70
N LEU A 204 -16.67 -14.19 2.55
CA LEU A 204 -17.35 -14.46 1.27
C LEU A 204 -16.72 -15.62 0.52
N ALA A 205 -15.40 -15.75 0.58
CA ALA A 205 -14.64 -16.80 -0.08
C ALA A 205 -13.37 -17.07 0.73
N PRO A 206 -12.82 -18.30 0.70
CA PRO A 206 -11.65 -18.64 1.53
C PRO A 206 -10.40 -17.86 1.14
N ALA A 207 -9.44 -17.78 2.06
CA ALA A 207 -8.19 -17.05 1.87
C ALA A 207 -7.48 -17.36 0.55
N ARG A 208 -7.46 -18.65 0.15
CA ARG A 208 -6.82 -19.08 -1.10
C ARG A 208 -7.42 -18.45 -2.36
N TYR A 209 -8.66 -17.97 -2.28
CA TYR A 209 -9.31 -17.26 -3.39
C TYR A 209 -8.75 -15.84 -3.52
N TRP A 210 -8.44 -15.20 -2.40
CA TRP A 210 -7.96 -13.81 -2.36
C TRP A 210 -6.45 -13.69 -2.42
N ALA A 211 -5.75 -14.56 -1.69
CA ALA A 211 -4.29 -14.61 -1.62
C ALA A 211 -3.88 -16.02 -1.17
N ALA A 212 -3.48 -16.87 -2.10
CA ALA A 212 -3.22 -18.29 -1.81
C ALA A 212 -2.14 -18.47 -0.74
N ASP A 213 -1.06 -17.70 -0.78
CA ASP A 213 -0.01 -17.75 0.25
C ASP A 213 -0.31 -16.87 1.47
N GLY A 214 -1.30 -15.99 1.39
CA GLY A 214 -1.68 -15.05 2.44
C GLY A 214 -0.95 -13.72 2.40
N VAL A 215 0.06 -13.55 1.53
CA VAL A 215 0.87 -12.33 1.40
C VAL A 215 0.68 -11.67 0.03
N HIS A 216 0.76 -12.47 -1.03
CA HIS A 216 0.69 -11.99 -2.41
C HIS A 216 -0.71 -12.23 -2.97
N PRO A 217 -1.52 -11.17 -3.16
CA PRO A 217 -2.89 -11.33 -3.63
C PRO A 217 -2.97 -11.94 -5.02
N ASP A 218 -3.96 -12.81 -5.20
CA ASP A 218 -4.38 -13.32 -6.51
C ASP A 218 -5.27 -12.30 -7.20
N LEU A 219 -5.77 -12.59 -8.41
CA LEU A 219 -6.51 -11.60 -9.20
C LEU A 219 -7.64 -10.92 -8.43
N PRO A 220 -8.56 -11.65 -7.76
CA PRO A 220 -9.64 -10.96 -7.03
C PRO A 220 -9.13 -10.14 -5.85
N GLY A 221 -8.05 -10.57 -5.20
CA GLY A 221 -7.43 -9.81 -4.12
C GLY A 221 -6.79 -8.50 -4.59
N ARG A 222 -6.16 -8.52 -5.76
CA ARG A 222 -5.58 -7.30 -6.38
C ARG A 222 -6.67 -6.28 -6.70
N GLN A 223 -7.80 -6.74 -7.22
CA GLN A 223 -8.94 -5.86 -7.51
C GLN A 223 -9.55 -5.33 -6.21
N LEU A 224 -9.71 -6.18 -5.20
CA LEU A 224 -10.19 -5.75 -3.88
C LEU A 224 -9.30 -4.64 -3.31
N MET A 225 -8.00 -4.79 -3.37
CA MET A 225 -7.06 -3.76 -2.91
C MET A 225 -7.25 -2.45 -3.68
N ALA A 226 -7.39 -2.52 -5.01
CA ALA A 226 -7.65 -1.32 -5.82
C ALA A 226 -8.95 -0.63 -5.39
N ASP A 227 -10.01 -1.38 -5.19
CA ASP A 227 -11.31 -0.85 -4.77
C ASP A 227 -11.23 -0.17 -3.40
N VAL A 228 -10.51 -0.77 -2.45
CA VAL A 228 -10.31 -0.21 -1.10
C VAL A 228 -9.48 1.08 -1.17
N TRP A 229 -8.41 1.08 -1.97
CA TRP A 229 -7.56 2.26 -2.17
C TRP A 229 -8.36 3.43 -2.76
N LEU A 230 -9.17 3.16 -3.78
CA LEU A 230 -9.99 4.18 -4.44
C LEU A 230 -11.07 4.72 -3.50
N GLU A 231 -11.70 3.86 -2.71
CA GLU A 231 -12.68 4.28 -1.72
C GLU A 231 -12.04 5.14 -0.64
N ALA A 232 -10.91 4.70 -0.08
CA ALA A 232 -10.22 5.42 1.01
C ALA A 232 -9.74 6.81 0.59
N THR A 233 -9.31 6.96 -0.66
CA THR A 233 -8.81 8.23 -1.20
C THR A 233 -9.93 9.14 -1.72
N GLY A 234 -11.14 8.62 -1.88
CA GLY A 234 -12.25 9.35 -2.48
C GLY A 234 -12.14 9.55 -3.99
N LEU A 235 -11.36 8.71 -4.66
CA LEU A 235 -11.01 8.88 -6.09
C LEU A 235 -11.71 7.90 -7.04
N LYS A 236 -12.67 7.13 -6.56
CA LYS A 236 -13.38 6.18 -7.43
C LYS A 236 -14.34 6.86 -8.41
#